data_c1308b0b72b7c96631080da44f6c1683
#
_entry.id   c1308b0b72b7c96631080da44f6c1683
#
_cell.length_a   1.000
_cell.length_b   1.000
_cell.length_c   1.000
_cell.angle_alpha   90.00
_cell.angle_beta   90.00
_cell.angle_gamma   90.00
#
_symmetry.space_group_name_H-M   'P 1'
#
loop_
_entity.id
_entity.type
_entity.pdbx_description
1 polymer ?
#
loop_
_entity_poly.entity_id
_entity_poly.type
_entity_poly.pdbx_seq_one_letter_code
_entity_poly.pdbx_strand_id
1 'polypeptide(L)'
;PRDVKRVDAFWKGLHYLNNWDDTVLPHTYTPEEGEVQWRLKTRASGHGFGQGNNCAEFCYNTHSVNVNGAQQWSWEIMQECADNPLYPQGGTWIYDRAGWCPGAPVRTEDLELTPLVAGQDSFTVEYDVTYDPHGNYRMEGQIIGYGAPNMAHDVEVMDVLAPSKNKLMSRLNPVCEDPVVRIRNNGSEPLSSVVWT
;
A
#
# COMPACT_ATOMS: atom_id res chain seq x y z
N PRO A 1 -17.46 -2.84 10.92
CA PRO A 1 -16.73 -1.59 10.63
C PRO A 1 -16.22 -0.93 11.91
N ARG A 2 -15.29 0.02 11.74
CA ARG A 2 -14.75 0.86 12.82
C ARG A 2 -14.90 2.31 12.44
N ASP A 3 -15.11 3.16 13.42
CA ASP A 3 -15.09 4.60 13.19
C ASP A 3 -13.65 5.08 12.97
N VAL A 4 -13.44 5.89 11.95
CA VAL A 4 -12.21 6.64 11.80
C VAL A 4 -12.19 7.74 12.86
N LYS A 5 -11.20 7.73 13.75
CA LYS A 5 -11.00 8.74 14.79
C LYS A 5 -10.12 9.88 14.30
N ARG A 6 -9.03 9.53 13.61
CA ARG A 6 -8.07 10.50 13.11
C ARG A 6 -7.43 10.04 11.79
N VAL A 7 -7.11 11.00 10.95
CA VAL A 7 -6.23 10.83 9.78
C VAL A 7 -5.10 11.84 9.91
N ASP A 8 -3.90 11.33 10.04
CA ASP A 8 -2.68 12.14 10.10
C ASP A 8 -1.88 11.93 8.81
N ALA A 9 -1.74 12.99 8.00
CA ALA A 9 -1.16 12.93 6.67
C ALA A 9 0.22 13.61 6.64
N PHE A 10 1.22 12.91 6.10
CA PHE A 10 2.61 13.33 6.03
C PHE A 10 3.26 12.83 4.72
N TRP A 11 4.56 13.12 4.52
CA TRP A 11 5.33 12.82 3.29
C TRP A 11 4.65 13.31 2.01
N LYS A 12 3.84 14.34 2.11
CA LYS A 12 3.03 14.82 1.00
C LYS A 12 3.84 15.70 0.06
N GLY A 13 4.08 15.21 -1.14
CA GLY A 13 4.75 16.02 -2.16
C GLY A 13 5.60 15.25 -3.14
N LEU A 14 6.49 15.99 -3.78
CA LEU A 14 7.52 15.48 -4.67
C LEU A 14 8.84 15.44 -3.91
N HIS A 15 9.44 14.28 -3.83
CA HIS A 15 10.70 14.03 -3.14
C HIS A 15 11.74 13.51 -4.13
N TYR A 16 12.91 14.15 -4.14
CA TYR A 16 14.02 13.76 -4.99
C TYR A 16 14.91 12.76 -4.27
N LEU A 17 15.40 11.76 -4.98
CA LEU A 17 16.20 10.70 -4.40
C LEU A 17 17.54 11.20 -3.85
N ASN A 18 18.13 12.25 -4.45
CA ASN A 18 19.41 12.80 -4.01
C ASN A 18 19.37 13.56 -2.66
N ASN A 19 18.17 13.85 -2.15
CA ASN A 19 17.96 14.48 -0.84
C ASN A 19 16.80 13.83 -0.09
N TRP A 20 16.61 12.54 -0.28
CA TRP A 20 15.50 11.77 0.29
C TRP A 20 15.41 11.92 1.81
N ASP A 21 16.53 11.67 2.48
CA ASP A 21 16.60 11.69 3.95
C ASP A 21 16.39 13.09 4.56
N ASP A 22 16.54 14.16 3.76
CA ASP A 22 16.26 15.53 4.19
C ASP A 22 14.77 15.90 4.04
N THR A 23 14.02 15.18 3.22
CA THR A 23 12.64 15.54 2.83
C THR A 23 11.59 14.52 3.23
N VAL A 24 11.96 13.25 3.35
CA VAL A 24 11.10 12.16 3.83
C VAL A 24 11.53 11.79 5.24
N LEU A 25 11.28 12.70 6.16
CA LEU A 25 11.69 12.54 7.55
C LEU A 25 10.85 11.49 8.28
N PRO A 26 11.42 10.84 9.31
CA PRO A 26 10.66 10.00 10.23
C PRO A 26 9.44 10.75 10.78
N HIS A 27 8.29 10.10 10.79
CA HIS A 27 7.07 10.66 11.35
C HIS A 27 6.74 10.01 12.69
N THR A 28 6.57 10.82 13.72
CA THR A 28 6.17 10.36 15.05
C THR A 28 4.66 10.52 15.22
N TYR A 29 3.99 9.43 15.56
CA TYR A 29 2.58 9.41 15.85
C TYR A 29 2.35 9.15 17.35
N THR A 30 1.49 9.95 17.96
CA THR A 30 1.04 9.79 19.35
C THR A 30 -0.43 9.40 19.31
N PRO A 31 -0.78 8.15 19.70
CA PRO A 31 -2.17 7.74 19.78
C PRO A 31 -3.03 8.66 20.65
N GLU A 32 -4.28 8.86 20.23
CA GLU A 32 -5.26 9.61 21.00
C GLU A 32 -6.28 8.69 21.69
N GLU A 33 -6.96 9.24 22.70
CA GLU A 33 -7.99 8.51 23.45
C GLU A 33 -9.09 7.97 22.49
N GLY A 34 -9.40 6.68 22.63
CA GLY A 34 -10.40 5.99 21.80
C GLY A 34 -9.86 5.40 20.50
N GLU A 35 -8.61 5.61 20.16
CA GLU A 35 -7.94 4.89 19.09
C GLU A 35 -7.45 3.53 19.61
N VAL A 36 -7.76 2.46 18.88
CA VAL A 36 -7.37 1.09 19.25
C VAL A 36 -6.77 0.29 18.09
N GLN A 37 -6.80 0.87 16.89
CA GLN A 37 -6.21 0.27 15.69
C GLN A 37 -5.59 1.36 14.84
N TRP A 38 -4.42 1.07 14.25
CA TRP A 38 -3.69 2.02 13.40
C TRP A 38 -3.27 1.34 12.10
N ARG A 39 -3.49 2.05 11.00
CA ARG A 39 -3.05 1.60 9.67
C ARG A 39 -2.26 2.71 8.99
N LEU A 40 -1.14 2.34 8.39
CA LEU A 40 -0.40 3.22 7.50
C LEU A 40 -0.86 2.96 6.06
N LYS A 41 -1.40 3.99 5.43
CA LYS A 41 -1.63 3.99 3.98
C LYS A 41 -0.57 4.84 3.32
N THR A 42 0.14 4.27 2.36
CA THR A 42 1.14 5.00 1.58
C THR A 42 0.99 4.75 0.10
N ARG A 43 1.27 5.79 -0.67
CA ARG A 43 1.30 5.75 -2.13
C ARG A 43 2.56 6.44 -2.58
N ALA A 44 3.20 5.85 -3.58
CA ALA A 44 4.31 6.49 -4.25
C ALA A 44 4.21 6.23 -5.74
N SER A 45 4.54 7.22 -6.54
CA SER A 45 4.69 7.11 -7.99
C SER A 45 6.05 7.64 -8.42
N GLY A 46 6.83 6.80 -9.09
CA GLY A 46 8.16 7.15 -9.56
C GLY A 46 8.10 7.97 -10.84
N HIS A 47 8.94 8.98 -10.91
CA HIS A 47 9.06 9.89 -12.05
C HIS A 47 10.52 10.17 -12.37
N GLY A 48 10.77 10.37 -13.63
CA GLY A 48 12.09 10.60 -14.18
C GLY A 48 12.51 9.44 -15.06
N PHE A 49 12.85 9.79 -16.27
CA PHE A 49 13.48 8.93 -17.26
C PHE A 49 14.47 9.79 -18.05
N GLY A 50 15.58 9.22 -18.47
CA GLY A 50 16.55 9.98 -19.24
C GLY A 50 17.93 9.36 -19.24
N GLN A 51 18.91 10.16 -19.65
CA GLN A 51 20.31 9.74 -19.64
C GLN A 51 20.86 9.68 -18.22
N GLY A 52 21.73 8.72 -18.00
CA GLY A 52 22.23 8.41 -16.66
C GLY A 52 21.16 7.68 -15.84
N ASN A 53 21.33 7.69 -14.56
CA ASN A 53 20.54 6.91 -13.62
C ASN A 53 19.20 7.58 -13.22
N ASN A 54 18.66 8.49 -14.03
CA ASN A 54 17.37 9.13 -13.79
C ASN A 54 16.23 8.22 -14.28
N CYS A 55 16.00 7.12 -13.59
CA CYS A 55 15.08 6.10 -14.05
C CYS A 55 13.99 5.73 -13.06
N ALA A 56 13.72 6.56 -12.03
CA ALA A 56 12.73 6.24 -10.99
C ALA A 56 11.34 5.87 -11.53
N GLU A 57 10.98 6.27 -12.76
CA GLU A 57 9.72 5.88 -13.40
C GLU A 57 9.71 4.43 -13.89
N PHE A 58 10.86 3.93 -14.40
CA PHE A 58 10.95 2.63 -15.08
C PHE A 58 11.93 1.66 -14.42
N CYS A 59 12.58 2.05 -13.33
CA CYS A 59 13.53 1.21 -12.62
C CYS A 59 12.91 0.53 -11.42
N TYR A 60 13.36 -0.71 -11.20
CA TYR A 60 13.01 -1.49 -10.02
C TYR A 60 13.76 -0.94 -8.81
N ASN A 61 13.05 -0.23 -7.96
CA ASN A 61 13.55 0.22 -6.68
C ASN A 61 12.81 -0.49 -5.55
N THR A 62 13.54 -0.85 -4.52
CA THR A 62 12.95 -1.45 -3.33
C THR A 62 12.53 -0.34 -2.38
N HIS A 63 11.28 -0.33 -2.02
CA HIS A 63 10.69 0.54 -1.01
C HIS A 63 10.52 -0.24 0.28
N SER A 64 10.71 0.41 1.40
CA SER A 64 10.53 -0.20 2.72
C SER A 64 9.91 0.76 3.73
N VAL A 65 9.29 0.18 4.74
CA VAL A 65 8.77 0.91 5.89
C VAL A 65 9.34 0.32 7.15
N ASN A 66 9.94 1.19 7.96
CA ASN A 66 10.41 0.88 9.30
C ASN A 66 9.40 1.39 10.33
N VAL A 67 9.25 0.65 11.41
CA VAL A 67 8.48 1.06 12.59
C VAL A 67 9.40 0.98 13.79
N ASN A 68 9.56 2.10 14.49
CA ASN A 68 10.46 2.23 15.64
C ASN A 68 11.90 1.77 15.31
N GLY A 69 12.39 2.15 14.13
CA GLY A 69 13.73 1.81 13.65
C GLY A 69 13.93 0.37 13.15
N ALA A 70 12.88 -0.45 13.11
CA ALA A 70 12.95 -1.82 12.60
C ALA A 70 12.14 -1.97 11.32
N GLN A 71 12.76 -2.49 10.25
CA GLN A 71 12.09 -2.73 8.98
C GLN A 71 10.97 -3.78 9.14
N GLN A 72 9.76 -3.42 8.79
CA GLN A 72 8.58 -4.27 8.88
C GLN A 72 8.09 -4.74 7.51
N TRP A 73 8.19 -3.88 6.51
CA TRP A 73 7.76 -4.19 5.14
C TRP A 73 8.80 -3.76 4.13
N SER A 74 8.85 -4.49 3.03
CA SER A 74 9.66 -4.16 1.87
C SER A 74 9.01 -4.71 0.61
N TRP A 75 9.03 -3.94 -0.49
CA TRP A 75 8.48 -4.33 -1.78
C TRP A 75 9.17 -3.64 -2.95
N GLU A 76 9.09 -4.22 -4.12
CA GLU A 76 9.42 -3.54 -5.37
C GLU A 76 8.23 -2.73 -5.86
N ILE A 77 8.47 -1.47 -6.25
CA ILE A 77 7.37 -0.54 -6.55
C ILE A 77 6.78 -0.69 -7.96
N MET A 78 7.23 -1.63 -8.78
CA MET A 78 6.77 -1.77 -10.15
C MET A 78 5.32 -2.23 -10.27
N GLN A 79 4.62 -1.68 -11.26
CA GLN A 79 3.25 -2.02 -11.64
C GLN A 79 3.19 -2.35 -13.12
N GLU A 80 2.56 -3.48 -13.45
CA GLU A 80 2.33 -3.91 -14.83
C GLU A 80 1.26 -3.04 -15.49
N CYS A 81 1.66 -2.28 -16.51
CA CYS A 81 0.77 -1.34 -17.17
C CYS A 81 0.09 -1.91 -18.41
N ALA A 82 0.61 -2.99 -19.00
CA ALA A 82 -0.02 -3.64 -20.15
C ALA A 82 -1.41 -4.22 -19.83
N ASP A 83 -1.67 -4.56 -18.57
CA ASP A 83 -2.97 -5.04 -18.07
C ASP A 83 -3.92 -3.90 -17.66
N ASN A 84 -3.57 -2.64 -17.97
CA ASN A 84 -4.40 -1.48 -17.66
C ASN A 84 -5.79 -1.61 -18.31
N PRO A 85 -6.89 -1.44 -17.54
CA PRO A 85 -8.25 -1.54 -18.07
C PRO A 85 -8.58 -0.46 -19.11
N LEU A 86 -7.82 0.63 -19.17
CA LEU A 86 -7.96 1.70 -20.17
C LEU A 86 -7.12 1.40 -21.42
N TYR A 87 -7.49 0.37 -22.14
CA TYR A 87 -6.86 -0.06 -23.38
C TYR A 87 -7.79 0.24 -24.58
N PRO A 88 -7.26 0.63 -25.76
CA PRO A 88 -5.88 1.04 -26.03
C PRO A 88 -5.61 2.51 -25.66
N GLN A 89 -4.34 2.82 -25.35
CA GLN A 89 -3.86 4.19 -25.18
C GLN A 89 -2.72 4.46 -26.17
N GLY A 90 -2.39 5.73 -26.38
CA GLY A 90 -1.25 6.13 -27.20
C GLY A 90 0.08 6.14 -26.42
N GLY A 91 1.19 6.13 -27.15
CA GLY A 91 2.52 6.30 -26.60
C GLY A 91 3.07 5.08 -25.84
N THR A 92 3.76 5.34 -24.75
CA THR A 92 4.50 4.34 -23.95
C THR A 92 3.71 3.75 -22.78
N TRP A 93 2.39 3.76 -22.86
CA TRP A 93 1.49 3.35 -21.78
C TRP A 93 1.66 1.89 -21.34
N ILE A 94 2.14 1.03 -22.22
CA ILE A 94 2.31 -0.42 -21.97
C ILE A 94 3.51 -0.76 -21.09
N TYR A 95 4.46 0.19 -20.92
CA TYR A 95 5.65 -0.08 -20.12
C TYR A 95 5.32 -0.01 -18.64
N ASP A 96 5.83 -0.99 -17.91
CA ASP A 96 5.73 -1.04 -16.46
C ASP A 96 6.34 0.19 -15.82
N ARG A 97 5.71 0.69 -14.78
CA ARG A 97 6.12 1.89 -14.08
C ARG A 97 6.09 1.72 -12.57
N ALA A 98 6.88 2.55 -11.92
CA ALA A 98 6.98 2.56 -10.48
C ALA A 98 5.69 3.09 -9.81
N GLY A 99 4.82 2.17 -9.42
CA GLY A 99 3.62 2.44 -8.60
C GLY A 99 2.44 3.09 -9.31
N TRP A 100 2.49 3.29 -10.62
CA TRP A 100 1.40 3.89 -11.38
C TRP A 100 1.36 3.46 -12.84
N CYS A 101 0.19 3.54 -13.44
CA CYS A 101 0.04 3.39 -14.89
C CYS A 101 -0.81 4.53 -15.45
N PRO A 102 -0.57 4.99 -16.69
CA PRO A 102 -1.41 6.00 -17.32
C PRO A 102 -2.88 5.58 -17.30
N GLY A 103 -3.74 6.43 -16.71
CA GLY A 103 -5.18 6.17 -16.62
C GLY A 103 -5.62 5.19 -15.52
N ALA A 104 -4.71 4.73 -14.66
CA ALA A 104 -5.04 3.91 -13.51
C ALA A 104 -4.71 4.63 -12.18
N PRO A 105 -5.36 4.26 -11.07
CA PRO A 105 -5.00 4.79 -9.77
C PRO A 105 -3.57 4.40 -9.37
N VAL A 106 -2.90 5.30 -8.66
CA VAL A 106 -1.62 4.98 -8.00
C VAL A 106 -1.85 3.87 -6.99
N ARG A 107 -0.98 2.87 -7.00
CA ARG A 107 -1.02 1.76 -6.05
C ARG A 107 -0.91 2.29 -4.61
N THR A 108 -1.77 1.78 -3.75
CA THR A 108 -1.79 2.13 -2.32
C THR A 108 -1.40 0.90 -1.52
N GLU A 109 -0.35 1.03 -0.72
CA GLU A 109 -0.03 0.04 0.30
C GLU A 109 -0.85 0.37 1.56
N ASP A 110 -1.42 -0.64 2.18
CA ASP A 110 -2.27 -0.52 3.36
C ASP A 110 -1.76 -1.48 4.44
N LEU A 111 -0.95 -0.94 5.34
CA LEU A 111 -0.12 -1.66 6.28
C LEU A 111 -0.72 -1.60 7.69
N GLU A 112 -0.94 -2.74 8.30
CA GLU A 112 -1.51 -2.85 9.66
C GLU A 112 -0.42 -2.60 10.71
N LEU A 113 -0.51 -1.48 11.42
CA LEU A 113 0.47 -1.10 12.45
C LEU A 113 0.14 -1.68 13.83
N THR A 114 -1.12 -1.95 14.12
CA THR A 114 -1.60 -2.27 15.47
C THR A 114 -0.80 -3.36 16.18
N PRO A 115 -0.44 -4.51 15.55
CA PRO A 115 0.33 -5.54 16.22
C PRO A 115 1.73 -5.11 16.66
N LEU A 116 2.27 -4.06 16.03
CA LEU A 116 3.61 -3.54 16.25
C LEU A 116 3.67 -2.46 17.32
N VAL A 117 2.55 -1.73 17.53
CA VAL A 117 2.55 -0.49 18.31
C VAL A 117 1.51 -0.45 19.43
N ALA A 118 0.67 -1.46 19.56
CA ALA A 118 -0.35 -1.51 20.61
C ALA A 118 0.27 -1.36 22.00
N GLY A 119 -0.29 -0.48 22.81
CA GLY A 119 0.17 -0.20 24.17
C GLY A 119 1.36 0.76 24.27
N GLN A 120 1.82 1.34 23.17
CA GLN A 120 2.86 2.37 23.16
C GLN A 120 2.24 3.77 23.25
N ASP A 121 2.90 4.65 23.99
CA ASP A 121 2.49 6.06 24.09
C ASP A 121 2.74 6.83 22.79
N SER A 122 3.76 6.44 22.03
CA SER A 122 4.07 6.98 20.71
C SER A 122 4.88 5.97 19.90
N PHE A 123 4.88 6.10 18.59
CA PHE A 123 5.73 5.30 17.69
C PHE A 123 6.18 6.13 16.49
N THR A 124 7.25 5.69 15.83
CA THR A 124 7.77 6.31 14.62
C THR A 124 7.56 5.41 13.42
N VAL A 125 7.30 6.03 12.27
CA VAL A 125 7.33 5.38 10.95
C VAL A 125 8.35 6.09 10.08
N GLU A 126 9.12 5.33 9.32
CA GLU A 126 10.14 5.80 8.40
C GLU A 126 9.93 5.13 7.06
N TYR A 127 10.21 5.84 5.98
CA TYR A 127 10.07 5.31 4.63
C TYR A 127 11.38 5.42 3.88
N ASP A 128 11.93 4.29 3.48
CA ASP A 128 13.19 4.21 2.78
C ASP A 128 13.04 3.69 1.36
N VAL A 129 13.94 4.10 0.49
CA VAL A 129 14.06 3.63 -0.89
C VAL A 129 15.50 3.23 -1.14
N THR A 130 15.71 1.96 -1.49
CA THR A 130 17.03 1.50 -1.98
C THR A 130 17.13 1.84 -3.46
N TYR A 131 18.05 2.72 -3.83
CA TYR A 131 18.00 3.39 -5.12
C TYR A 131 19.37 3.76 -5.70
N ASP A 132 19.32 4.11 -6.95
CA ASP A 132 20.20 5.00 -7.64
C ASP A 132 19.84 6.48 -7.35
N PRO A 133 20.78 7.41 -7.11
CA PRO A 133 20.52 8.76 -6.57
C PRO A 133 19.74 9.70 -7.50
N HIS A 134 19.23 9.23 -8.61
CA HIS A 134 18.55 10.06 -9.59
C HIS A 134 17.08 9.68 -9.77
N GLY A 135 16.25 10.68 -9.98
CA GLY A 135 14.81 10.54 -10.09
C GLY A 135 14.09 11.10 -8.88
N ASN A 136 12.80 10.92 -8.87
CA ASN A 136 11.95 11.43 -7.79
C ASN A 136 10.70 10.59 -7.65
N TYR A 137 10.08 10.66 -6.47
CA TYR A 137 8.78 10.09 -6.20
C TYR A 137 7.81 11.16 -5.74
N ARG A 138 6.61 11.16 -6.32
CA ARG A 138 5.48 11.85 -5.71
C ARG A 138 4.83 10.88 -4.75
N MET A 139 4.74 11.26 -3.49
CA MET A 139 4.24 10.36 -2.46
C MET A 139 3.33 11.04 -1.44
N GLU A 140 2.65 10.24 -0.68
CA GLU A 140 1.84 10.59 0.48
C GLU A 140 1.83 9.42 1.46
N GLY A 141 1.95 9.72 2.75
CA GLY A 141 1.71 8.79 3.84
C GLY A 141 0.57 9.29 4.72
N GLN A 142 -0.24 8.38 5.24
CA GLN A 142 -1.32 8.68 6.18
C GLN A 142 -1.37 7.59 7.25
N ILE A 143 -1.30 7.97 8.53
CA ILE A 143 -1.72 7.08 9.60
C ILE A 143 -3.18 7.35 9.90
N ILE A 144 -3.96 6.27 9.90
CA ILE A 144 -5.38 6.31 10.21
C ILE A 144 -5.58 5.59 11.54
N GLY A 145 -6.03 6.32 12.53
CA GLY A 145 -6.46 5.81 13.84
C GLY A 145 -7.94 5.44 13.81
N TYR A 146 -8.27 4.23 14.24
CA TYR A 146 -9.63 3.72 14.29
C TYR A 146 -10.04 3.43 15.72
N GLY A 147 -11.33 3.62 15.99
CA GLY A 147 -11.99 3.18 17.21
C GLY A 147 -12.19 1.66 17.31
N ALA A 148 -12.79 1.23 18.42
CA ALA A 148 -13.22 -0.15 18.59
C ALA A 148 -14.20 -0.59 17.49
N PRO A 149 -14.29 -1.90 17.18
CA PRO A 149 -15.34 -2.39 16.28
C PRO A 149 -16.71 -1.99 16.79
N ASN A 150 -17.56 -1.48 15.90
CA ASN A 150 -18.93 -1.10 16.21
C ASN A 150 -19.97 -2.16 15.79
N MET A 151 -19.50 -3.32 15.34
CA MET A 151 -20.33 -4.52 15.04
C MET A 151 -19.68 -5.76 15.65
N ALA A 152 -20.49 -6.68 16.11
CA ALA A 152 -20.03 -7.96 16.66
C ALA A 152 -19.42 -8.83 15.56
N HIS A 153 -20.09 -8.96 14.43
CA HIS A 153 -19.66 -9.78 13.30
C HIS A 153 -19.54 -8.92 12.04
N ASP A 154 -18.35 -8.87 11.46
CA ASP A 154 -18.06 -8.11 10.26
C ASP A 154 -16.96 -8.81 9.47
N VAL A 155 -17.26 -9.20 8.24
CA VAL A 155 -16.35 -9.89 7.33
C VAL A 155 -15.98 -8.98 6.16
N GLU A 156 -14.71 -8.69 6.03
CA GLU A 156 -14.14 -8.02 4.86
C GLU A 156 -13.51 -9.06 3.92
N VAL A 157 -13.84 -9.00 2.64
CA VAL A 157 -13.11 -9.74 1.60
C VAL A 157 -11.87 -8.92 1.23
N MET A 158 -10.70 -9.43 1.60
CA MET A 158 -9.42 -8.78 1.32
C MET A 158 -8.96 -9.04 -0.10
N ASP A 159 -9.17 -10.26 -0.59
CA ASP A 159 -8.69 -10.69 -1.89
C ASP A 159 -9.46 -11.92 -2.38
N VAL A 160 -9.63 -12.03 -3.69
CA VAL A 160 -10.17 -13.22 -4.35
C VAL A 160 -9.02 -13.90 -5.08
N LEU A 161 -8.50 -14.97 -4.48
CA LEU A 161 -7.34 -15.70 -4.98
C LEU A 161 -7.70 -16.62 -6.14
N ALA A 162 -8.89 -17.19 -6.11
CA ALA A 162 -9.44 -18.02 -7.17
C ALA A 162 -10.97 -17.84 -7.25
N PRO A 163 -11.57 -17.73 -8.45
CA PRO A 163 -10.90 -17.54 -9.74
C PRO A 163 -10.21 -16.16 -9.86
N SER A 164 -9.05 -16.12 -10.49
CA SER A 164 -8.31 -14.88 -10.71
C SER A 164 -8.95 -14.02 -11.80
N LYS A 165 -8.95 -12.68 -11.62
CA LYS A 165 -9.35 -11.72 -12.66
C LYS A 165 -8.27 -11.49 -13.72
N ASN A 166 -7.06 -12.00 -13.52
CA ASN A 166 -5.97 -11.86 -14.47
C ASN A 166 -6.33 -12.57 -15.78
N LYS A 167 -6.35 -11.84 -16.90
CA LYS A 167 -6.68 -12.38 -18.22
C LYS A 167 -5.78 -13.51 -18.68
N LEU A 168 -4.50 -13.49 -18.31
CA LEU A 168 -3.55 -14.56 -18.54
C LEU A 168 -3.92 -15.84 -17.78
N MET A 169 -4.43 -15.68 -16.55
CA MET A 169 -4.82 -16.78 -15.67
C MET A 169 -6.28 -17.20 -15.88
N SER A 170 -7.14 -16.32 -16.43
CA SER A 170 -8.57 -16.58 -16.57
C SER A 170 -8.90 -17.81 -17.44
N ARG A 171 -8.03 -18.15 -18.39
CA ARG A 171 -8.17 -19.37 -19.19
C ARG A 171 -7.84 -20.66 -18.43
N LEU A 172 -7.06 -20.53 -17.36
CA LEU A 172 -6.63 -21.64 -16.50
C LEU A 172 -7.50 -21.77 -15.25
N ASN A 173 -8.35 -20.78 -14.99
CA ASN A 173 -9.27 -20.74 -13.86
C ASN A 173 -10.51 -21.65 -13.97
N PRO A 174 -10.94 -22.15 -15.14
CA PRO A 174 -11.99 -23.16 -15.17
C PRO A 174 -11.62 -24.47 -14.42
N VAL A 175 -10.40 -24.56 -13.94
CA VAL A 175 -9.90 -25.70 -13.13
C VAL A 175 -10.10 -25.48 -11.63
N CYS A 176 -10.53 -24.29 -11.19
CA CYS A 176 -10.86 -24.03 -9.78
C CYS A 176 -12.25 -24.59 -9.47
N GLU A 177 -12.30 -25.72 -8.79
CA GLU A 177 -13.57 -26.31 -8.32
C GLU A 177 -14.20 -25.45 -7.24
N ASP A 178 -13.39 -24.86 -6.36
CA ASP A 178 -13.84 -24.02 -5.25
C ASP A 178 -13.26 -22.61 -5.30
N PRO A 179 -14.05 -21.59 -4.98
CA PRO A 179 -13.52 -20.23 -4.82
C PRO A 179 -12.61 -20.14 -3.59
N VAL A 180 -11.48 -19.45 -3.73
CA VAL A 180 -10.54 -19.19 -2.65
C VAL A 180 -10.47 -17.71 -2.41
N VAL A 181 -10.80 -17.29 -1.20
CA VAL A 181 -10.83 -15.89 -0.79
C VAL A 181 -10.04 -15.70 0.49
N ARG A 182 -9.40 -14.54 0.58
CA ARG A 182 -8.79 -14.07 1.83
C ARG A 182 -9.78 -13.13 2.51
N ILE A 183 -10.12 -13.45 3.75
CA ILE A 183 -11.05 -12.63 4.54
C ILE A 183 -10.34 -12.07 5.78
N ARG A 184 -10.89 -10.98 6.29
CA ARG A 184 -10.52 -10.39 7.58
C ARG A 184 -11.78 -10.27 8.43
N ASN A 185 -11.65 -10.61 9.72
CA ASN A 185 -12.69 -10.28 10.70
C ASN A 185 -12.41 -8.88 11.25
N ASN A 186 -13.32 -7.94 10.97
CA ASN A 186 -13.29 -6.57 11.49
C ASN A 186 -14.27 -6.37 12.66
N GLY A 187 -15.02 -7.41 13.01
CA GLY A 187 -15.94 -7.41 14.16
C GLY A 187 -15.23 -7.59 15.50
N SER A 188 -15.96 -7.38 16.60
CA SER A 188 -15.45 -7.58 17.95
C SER A 188 -15.48 -9.04 18.41
N GLU A 189 -16.28 -9.89 17.74
CA GLU A 189 -16.47 -11.29 18.11
C GLU A 189 -15.83 -12.22 17.06
N PRO A 190 -15.32 -13.39 17.48
CA PRO A 190 -14.82 -14.40 16.56
C PRO A 190 -15.89 -14.86 15.57
N LEU A 191 -15.49 -15.14 14.34
CA LEU A 191 -16.33 -15.76 13.33
C LEU A 191 -16.23 -17.28 13.45
N SER A 192 -17.34 -17.96 13.62
CA SER A 192 -17.41 -19.42 13.68
C SER A 192 -17.64 -20.05 12.30
N SER A 193 -18.29 -19.33 11.39
CA SER A 193 -18.54 -19.77 10.01
C SER A 193 -18.77 -18.57 9.10
N VAL A 194 -18.47 -18.75 7.81
CA VAL A 194 -18.77 -17.79 6.74
C VAL A 194 -19.42 -18.57 5.60
N VAL A 195 -20.59 -18.14 5.15
CA VAL A 195 -21.30 -18.75 4.02
C VAL A 195 -21.20 -17.84 2.81
N TRP A 196 -20.81 -18.41 1.68
CA TRP A 196 -20.77 -17.74 0.39
C TRP A 196 -22.00 -18.14 -0.42
N THR A 197 -22.68 -17.16 -0.96
CA THR A 197 -23.85 -17.35 -1.83
C THR A 197 -23.67 -16.59 -3.13
#